data_f72c10940a72f212464b130787ef8201
#
_entry.id   f72c10940a72f212464b130787ef8201
#
_cell.length_a   1.000
_cell.length_b   1.000
_cell.length_c   1.000
_cell.angle_alpha   90.00
_cell.angle_beta   90.00
_cell.angle_gamma   90.00
#
_symmetry.space_group_name_H-M   'P 1'
#
loop_
_entity.id
_entity.type
_entity.pdbx_description
1 polymer ?
#
loop_
_entity_poly.entity_id
_entity_poly.type
_entity_poly.pdbx_seq_one_letter_code
_entity_poly.pdbx_strand_id
1 'polypeptide(L)'
;TVSSSISCAVTYRWSAPTGTLAQPAERQTLWTAPNQEGSVPVTVTVTCPSDNKTATDTVNIRVTAPPVKQYTFEDVHFDFDRYTLRPEATRVLDEAIAAMRETPTLRLTIEGHTCNIGTAEYNLALGDRRANAVKDYLISRGVSADRLQTISYGEERPKYDNSREETRRLNRRAALVVRLQ
;
A
#
# COMPACT_ATOMS: atom_id res chain seq x y z
N THR A 1 12.88 16.85 -24.97
CA THR A 1 12.87 17.70 -26.19
C THR A 1 14.27 18.24 -26.42
N VAL A 2 14.76 18.14 -27.64
CA VAL A 2 16.07 18.66 -28.06
C VAL A 2 15.88 19.77 -29.08
N SER A 3 16.61 20.87 -28.93
CA SER A 3 16.71 21.93 -29.93
C SER A 3 18.07 21.84 -30.64
N SER A 4 18.11 21.91 -31.96
CA SER A 4 19.34 22.02 -32.72
C SER A 4 19.50 23.43 -33.27
N SER A 5 20.73 23.97 -33.16
CA SER A 5 21.12 25.24 -33.76
C SER A 5 21.73 25.07 -35.18
N ILE A 6 21.62 23.86 -35.76
CA ILE A 6 22.22 23.49 -37.01
C ILE A 6 21.20 23.74 -38.16
N SER A 7 21.66 24.31 -39.24
CA SER A 7 20.79 24.66 -40.41
C SER A 7 20.54 23.49 -41.40
N CYS A 8 20.71 22.24 -40.96
CA CYS A 8 20.42 21.05 -41.75
C CYS A 8 19.18 20.28 -41.18
N ALA A 9 18.53 19.48 -42.04
CA ALA A 9 17.45 18.58 -41.62
C ALA A 9 18.06 17.43 -40.79
N VAL A 10 18.07 17.58 -39.48
CA VAL A 10 18.67 16.60 -38.54
C VAL A 10 17.79 15.41 -38.31
N THR A 11 18.41 14.25 -38.07
CA THR A 11 17.76 13.03 -37.58
C THR A 11 18.05 12.81 -36.10
N TYR A 12 17.11 12.20 -35.38
CA TYR A 12 17.21 11.93 -33.96
C TYR A 12 17.28 10.43 -33.70
N ARG A 13 18.03 10.02 -32.68
CA ARG A 13 18.05 8.66 -32.18
C ARG A 13 18.17 8.68 -30.66
N TRP A 14 17.08 8.26 -30.00
CA TRP A 14 17.05 8.07 -28.57
C TRP A 14 17.44 6.64 -28.20
N SER A 15 18.12 6.48 -27.09
CA SER A 15 18.47 5.18 -26.53
C SER A 15 18.45 5.22 -25.01
N ALA A 16 18.07 4.12 -24.40
CA ALA A 16 18.14 3.88 -22.97
C ALA A 16 18.42 2.39 -22.72
N PRO A 17 19.26 2.00 -21.76
CA PRO A 17 19.61 0.60 -21.51
C PRO A 17 18.41 -0.19 -20.92
N THR A 18 17.47 0.51 -20.26
CA THR A 18 16.27 -0.07 -19.67
C THR A 18 15.08 0.87 -19.84
N GLY A 19 13.87 0.36 -19.66
CA GLY A 19 12.63 1.08 -19.96
C GLY A 19 12.26 0.99 -21.44
N THR A 20 11.21 1.70 -21.82
CA THR A 20 10.67 1.66 -23.18
C THR A 20 10.58 3.07 -23.76
N LEU A 21 11.06 3.24 -24.99
CA LEU A 21 10.96 4.47 -25.76
C LEU A 21 9.85 4.34 -26.80
N ALA A 22 8.88 5.24 -26.79
CA ALA A 22 7.73 5.17 -27.70
C ALA A 22 8.08 5.54 -29.15
N GLN A 23 8.90 6.58 -29.31
CA GLN A 23 9.25 7.15 -30.64
C GLN A 23 10.73 7.52 -30.68
N PRO A 24 11.64 6.52 -30.80
CA PRO A 24 13.09 6.75 -30.65
C PRO A 24 13.73 7.56 -31.77
N ALA A 25 13.04 7.77 -32.89
CA ALA A 25 13.55 8.54 -34.05
C ALA A 25 12.99 9.96 -34.13
N GLU A 26 12.07 10.33 -33.26
CA GLU A 26 11.42 11.64 -33.32
C GLU A 26 12.17 12.67 -32.45
N ARG A 27 11.92 13.96 -32.73
CA ARG A 27 12.47 15.08 -31.95
C ARG A 27 12.09 15.00 -30.46
N GLN A 28 10.95 14.38 -30.16
CA GLN A 28 10.45 14.14 -28.82
C GLN A 28 10.06 12.67 -28.67
N THR A 29 10.36 12.09 -27.53
CA THR A 29 9.95 10.73 -27.22
C THR A 29 9.43 10.66 -25.79
N LEU A 30 8.53 9.71 -25.54
CA LEU A 30 8.12 9.33 -24.21
C LEU A 30 8.96 8.11 -23.79
N TRP A 31 9.67 8.22 -22.68
CA TRP A 31 10.33 7.11 -22.05
C TRP A 31 9.54 6.63 -20.85
N THR A 32 9.20 5.35 -20.83
CA THR A 32 8.55 4.69 -19.69
C THR A 32 9.61 4.03 -18.85
N ALA A 33 9.66 4.38 -17.56
CA ALA A 33 10.63 3.83 -16.61
C ALA A 33 10.42 2.32 -16.41
N PRO A 34 11.51 1.56 -16.15
CA PRO A 34 11.43 0.17 -15.72
C PRO A 34 10.87 0.09 -14.28
N ASN A 35 10.39 -1.09 -13.88
CA ASN A 35 9.96 -1.34 -12.51
C ASN A 35 11.12 -1.48 -11.50
N GLN A 36 12.35 -1.35 -11.95
CA GLN A 36 13.55 -1.49 -11.13
C GLN A 36 14.11 -0.10 -10.79
N GLU A 37 14.39 0.11 -9.52
CA GLU A 37 15.02 1.35 -9.06
C GLU A 37 16.46 1.47 -9.55
N GLY A 38 16.90 2.68 -9.80
CA GLY A 38 18.26 2.95 -10.24
C GLY A 38 18.39 4.25 -11.02
N SER A 39 19.60 4.53 -11.49
CA SER A 39 19.88 5.64 -12.40
C SER A 39 19.99 5.12 -13.82
N VAL A 40 19.12 5.62 -14.69
CA VAL A 40 19.07 5.20 -16.09
C VAL A 40 19.52 6.36 -16.98
N PRO A 41 20.63 6.20 -17.75
CA PRO A 41 21.03 7.18 -18.74
C PRO A 41 20.10 7.10 -19.96
N VAL A 42 19.46 8.20 -20.29
CA VAL A 42 18.70 8.36 -21.53
C VAL A 42 19.51 9.28 -22.44
N THR A 43 19.90 8.74 -23.58
CA THR A 43 20.81 9.40 -24.53
C THR A 43 20.08 9.73 -25.80
N VAL A 44 20.29 10.93 -26.34
CA VAL A 44 19.89 11.32 -27.67
C VAL A 44 21.12 11.60 -28.54
N THR A 45 21.14 11.05 -29.74
CA THR A 45 22.09 11.35 -30.77
C THR A 45 21.39 12.10 -31.90
N VAL A 46 21.89 13.25 -32.24
CA VAL A 46 21.41 14.08 -33.34
C VAL A 46 22.43 14.02 -34.46
N THR A 47 22.03 13.68 -35.66
CA THR A 47 22.90 13.55 -36.81
C THR A 47 22.46 14.52 -37.93
N CYS A 48 23.43 15.26 -38.49
CA CYS A 48 23.22 16.03 -39.69
C CYS A 48 23.61 15.17 -40.93
N PRO A 49 22.65 14.75 -41.76
CA PRO A 49 22.92 13.84 -42.89
C PRO A 49 23.82 14.44 -43.96
N SER A 50 23.87 15.77 -44.09
CA SER A 50 24.63 16.42 -45.12
C SER A 50 26.18 16.34 -44.94
N ASP A 51 26.64 16.27 -43.71
CA ASP A 51 28.09 16.23 -43.41
C ASP A 51 28.46 15.15 -42.39
N ASN A 52 27.50 14.26 -42.04
CA ASN A 52 27.62 13.17 -41.06
C ASN A 52 28.11 13.62 -39.65
N LYS A 53 27.96 14.90 -39.33
CA LYS A 53 28.25 15.37 -37.98
C LYS A 53 27.19 14.93 -36.99
N THR A 54 27.65 14.50 -35.83
CA THR A 54 26.78 14.04 -34.75
C THR A 54 27.02 14.85 -33.48
N ALA A 55 25.96 15.07 -32.72
CA ALA A 55 25.98 15.57 -31.35
C ALA A 55 25.21 14.63 -30.45
N THR A 56 25.73 14.37 -29.27
CA THR A 56 25.07 13.46 -28.31
C THR A 56 24.90 14.17 -26.99
N ASP A 57 23.75 13.99 -26.38
CA ASP A 57 23.46 14.46 -25.02
C ASP A 57 22.83 13.34 -24.21
N THR A 58 23.13 13.30 -22.89
CA THR A 58 22.70 12.25 -21.99
C THR A 58 22.16 12.84 -20.70
N VAL A 59 20.97 12.43 -20.33
CA VAL A 59 20.35 12.76 -19.05
C VAL A 59 20.25 11.50 -18.21
N ASN A 60 20.76 11.55 -16.99
CA ASN A 60 20.58 10.47 -16.01
C ASN A 60 19.27 10.68 -15.25
N ILE A 61 18.32 9.78 -15.46
CA ILE A 61 17.03 9.80 -14.79
C ILE A 61 17.06 8.82 -13.63
N ARG A 62 16.81 9.32 -12.41
CA ARG A 62 16.68 8.47 -11.23
C ARG A 62 15.28 7.89 -11.16
N VAL A 63 15.18 6.58 -11.28
CA VAL A 63 13.95 5.82 -11.05
C VAL A 63 13.88 5.46 -9.57
N THR A 64 12.82 5.89 -8.91
CA THR A 64 12.55 5.54 -7.51
C THR A 64 11.21 4.84 -7.43
N ALA A 65 11.06 3.91 -6.49
CA ALA A 65 9.75 3.35 -6.20
C ALA A 65 8.77 4.48 -5.80
N PRO A 66 7.50 4.38 -6.18
CA PRO A 66 6.48 5.28 -5.64
C PRO A 66 6.49 5.19 -4.11
N PRO A 67 6.23 6.30 -3.40
CA PRO A 67 6.19 6.28 -1.94
C PRO A 67 5.17 5.24 -1.48
N VAL A 68 5.61 4.32 -0.61
CA VAL A 68 4.73 3.31 -0.01
C VAL A 68 3.76 4.06 0.90
N LYS A 69 2.49 4.07 0.54
CA LYS A 69 1.44 4.67 1.35
C LYS A 69 1.28 3.83 2.62
N GLN A 70 1.58 4.41 3.77
CA GLN A 70 1.38 3.77 5.06
C GLN A 70 -0.06 3.96 5.50
N TYR A 71 -0.70 2.86 5.87
CA TYR A 71 -2.04 2.85 6.43
C TYR A 71 -1.98 2.48 7.90
N THR A 72 -2.68 3.25 8.73
CA THR A 72 -2.92 2.94 10.13
C THR A 72 -4.40 3.11 10.39
N PHE A 73 -5.00 2.18 11.12
CA PHE A 73 -6.42 2.19 11.44
C PHE A 73 -6.59 2.24 12.96
N GLU A 74 -7.65 2.89 13.41
CA GLU A 74 -8.06 2.83 14.80
C GLU A 74 -8.53 1.42 15.18
N ASP A 75 -8.44 1.09 16.47
CA ASP A 75 -8.97 -0.17 16.99
C ASP A 75 -10.51 -0.16 16.97
N VAL A 76 -11.11 -1.27 16.60
CA VAL A 76 -12.56 -1.50 16.71
C VAL A 76 -12.87 -1.98 18.13
N HIS A 77 -13.65 -1.23 18.89
CA HIS A 77 -13.97 -1.54 20.29
C HIS A 77 -15.28 -2.30 20.45
N PHE A 78 -15.36 -3.14 21.49
CA PHE A 78 -16.49 -3.97 21.82
C PHE A 78 -16.96 -3.76 23.25
N ASP A 79 -18.25 -4.01 23.46
CA ASP A 79 -18.82 -4.07 24.80
C ASP A 79 -18.32 -5.30 25.58
N PHE A 80 -18.52 -5.26 26.90
CA PHE A 80 -18.15 -6.39 27.76
C PHE A 80 -18.91 -7.65 27.33
N ASP A 81 -18.16 -8.73 27.20
CA ASP A 81 -18.69 -10.04 26.79
C ASP A 81 -19.47 -10.04 25.45
N ARG A 82 -19.15 -9.10 24.55
CA ARG A 82 -19.78 -9.00 23.24
C ARG A 82 -18.75 -9.06 22.12
N TYR A 83 -19.19 -9.57 20.98
CA TYR A 83 -18.46 -9.55 19.70
C TYR A 83 -19.30 -8.87 18.58
N THR A 84 -20.47 -8.36 18.90
CA THR A 84 -21.28 -7.56 17.98
C THR A 84 -20.60 -6.22 17.73
N LEU A 85 -20.49 -5.84 16.47
CA LEU A 85 -19.94 -4.55 16.08
C LEU A 85 -20.82 -3.42 16.59
N ARG A 86 -20.19 -2.44 17.21
CA ARG A 86 -20.86 -1.22 17.64
C ARG A 86 -21.07 -0.28 16.44
N PRO A 87 -22.06 0.61 16.47
CA PRO A 87 -22.30 1.54 15.36
C PRO A 87 -21.07 2.38 14.98
N GLU A 88 -20.24 2.75 15.96
CA GLU A 88 -19.04 3.55 15.73
C GLU A 88 -17.93 2.79 14.97
N ALA A 89 -17.97 1.47 15.00
CA ALA A 89 -17.02 0.63 14.27
C ALA A 89 -17.12 0.83 12.76
N THR A 90 -18.31 1.20 12.24
CA THR A 90 -18.52 1.36 10.79
C THR A 90 -17.58 2.39 10.17
N ARG A 91 -17.29 3.50 10.87
CA ARG A 91 -16.37 4.52 10.38
C ARG A 91 -14.97 3.94 10.15
N VAL A 92 -14.40 3.26 11.13
CA VAL A 92 -13.08 2.66 11.04
C VAL A 92 -13.03 1.60 9.94
N LEU A 93 -14.07 0.78 9.84
CA LEU A 93 -14.15 -0.30 8.86
C LEU A 93 -14.35 0.24 7.44
N ASP A 94 -15.12 1.31 7.25
CA ASP A 94 -15.28 1.97 5.96
C ASP A 94 -13.97 2.64 5.48
N GLU A 95 -13.18 3.22 6.40
CA GLU A 95 -11.82 3.70 6.09
C GLU A 95 -10.91 2.55 5.62
N ALA A 96 -10.94 1.40 6.29
CA ALA A 96 -10.18 0.23 5.89
C ALA A 96 -10.62 -0.31 4.51
N ILE A 97 -11.93 -0.35 4.24
CA ILE A 97 -12.49 -0.76 2.95
C ILE A 97 -12.01 0.17 1.83
N ALA A 98 -12.06 1.49 2.05
CA ALA A 98 -11.59 2.48 1.08
C ALA A 98 -10.10 2.30 0.77
N ALA A 99 -9.26 2.12 1.79
CA ALA A 99 -7.84 1.86 1.64
C ALA A 99 -7.55 0.56 0.87
N MET A 100 -8.31 -0.51 1.15
CA MET A 100 -8.16 -1.79 0.46
C MET A 100 -8.64 -1.76 -1.00
N ARG A 101 -9.61 -0.90 -1.33
CA ARG A 101 -10.03 -0.67 -2.71
C ARG A 101 -8.99 0.15 -3.48
N GLU A 102 -8.41 1.15 -2.85
CA GLU A 102 -7.36 1.99 -3.46
C GLU A 102 -6.06 1.19 -3.70
N THR A 103 -5.73 0.26 -2.78
CA THR A 103 -4.49 -0.51 -2.82
C THR A 103 -4.79 -2.01 -2.89
N PRO A 104 -4.82 -2.61 -4.10
CA PRO A 104 -5.15 -4.04 -4.27
C PRO A 104 -4.19 -5.02 -3.56
N THR A 105 -2.94 -4.60 -3.33
CA THR A 105 -1.93 -5.41 -2.63
C THR A 105 -2.04 -5.33 -1.11
N LEU A 106 -2.82 -4.39 -0.57
CA LEU A 106 -3.02 -4.24 0.87
C LEU A 106 -3.74 -5.45 1.45
N ARG A 107 -3.15 -6.06 2.49
CA ARG A 107 -3.71 -7.16 3.26
C ARG A 107 -3.83 -6.76 4.72
N LEU A 108 -4.81 -7.30 5.41
CA LEU A 108 -5.03 -7.04 6.83
C LEU A 108 -4.95 -8.33 7.64
N THR A 109 -4.28 -8.24 8.78
CA THR A 109 -4.47 -9.18 9.89
C THR A 109 -5.37 -8.51 10.91
N ILE A 110 -6.45 -9.16 11.27
CA ILE A 110 -7.42 -8.70 12.24
C ILE A 110 -7.13 -9.43 13.56
N GLU A 111 -6.62 -8.69 14.52
CA GLU A 111 -6.21 -9.25 15.82
C GLU A 111 -7.33 -9.04 16.85
N GLY A 112 -7.88 -10.13 17.38
CA GLY A 112 -8.92 -10.09 18.40
C GLY A 112 -8.35 -10.11 19.80
N HIS A 113 -8.81 -9.17 20.63
CA HIS A 113 -8.34 -8.99 22.02
C HIS A 113 -9.52 -8.86 22.98
N THR A 114 -9.23 -9.20 24.26
CA THR A 114 -10.18 -9.08 25.37
C THR A 114 -9.52 -8.35 26.54
N CYS A 115 -10.30 -7.98 27.53
CA CYS A 115 -9.80 -7.70 28.87
C CYS A 115 -9.52 -9.01 29.63
N ASN A 116 -8.93 -8.90 30.80
CA ASN A 116 -8.52 -10.05 31.64
C ASN A 116 -9.66 -10.63 32.52
N ILE A 117 -10.92 -10.34 32.25
CA ILE A 117 -12.06 -10.91 32.97
C ILE A 117 -12.48 -12.19 32.25
N GLY A 118 -12.43 -13.31 32.96
CA GLY A 118 -12.75 -14.63 32.44
C GLY A 118 -11.55 -15.56 32.45
N THR A 119 -11.69 -16.74 31.86
CA THR A 119 -10.57 -17.67 31.67
C THR A 119 -9.83 -17.34 30.36
N ALA A 120 -8.54 -17.66 30.31
CA ALA A 120 -7.72 -17.45 29.10
C ALA A 120 -8.32 -18.15 27.87
N GLU A 121 -8.84 -19.38 28.04
CA GLU A 121 -9.50 -20.14 26.97
C GLU A 121 -10.77 -19.43 26.49
N TYR A 122 -11.60 -18.96 27.40
CA TYR A 122 -12.80 -18.19 27.05
C TYR A 122 -12.45 -16.91 26.31
N ASN A 123 -11.47 -16.17 26.81
CA ASN A 123 -11.01 -14.92 26.22
C ASN A 123 -10.36 -15.13 24.84
N LEU A 124 -9.64 -16.24 24.63
CA LEU A 124 -9.13 -16.61 23.33
C LEU A 124 -10.26 -16.82 22.31
N ALA A 125 -11.30 -17.57 22.71
CA ALA A 125 -12.48 -17.81 21.88
C ALA A 125 -13.28 -16.52 21.62
N LEU A 126 -13.41 -15.62 22.61
CA LEU A 126 -14.09 -14.33 22.46
C LEU A 126 -13.32 -13.40 21.51
N GLY A 127 -11.99 -13.37 21.62
CA GLY A 127 -11.12 -12.62 20.71
C GLY A 127 -11.26 -13.12 19.26
N ASP A 128 -11.34 -14.44 19.06
CA ASP A 128 -11.57 -15.02 17.72
C ASP A 128 -12.92 -14.57 17.15
N ARG A 129 -14.01 -14.64 17.93
CA ARG A 129 -15.33 -14.16 17.49
C ARG A 129 -15.31 -12.68 17.11
N ARG A 130 -14.57 -11.83 17.84
CA ARG A 130 -14.41 -10.40 17.52
C ARG A 130 -13.67 -10.18 16.21
N ALA A 131 -12.57 -10.89 16.00
CA ALA A 131 -11.79 -10.80 14.76
C ALA A 131 -12.64 -11.27 13.56
N ASN A 132 -13.40 -12.35 13.70
CA ASN A 132 -14.28 -12.86 12.65
C ASN A 132 -15.45 -11.91 12.37
N ALA A 133 -16.05 -11.27 13.38
CA ALA A 133 -17.11 -10.28 13.16
C ALA A 133 -16.63 -9.10 12.29
N VAL A 134 -15.42 -8.63 12.52
CA VAL A 134 -14.79 -7.59 11.68
C VAL A 134 -14.53 -8.13 10.27
N LYS A 135 -13.97 -9.33 10.12
CA LYS A 135 -13.71 -9.97 8.83
C LYS A 135 -14.99 -10.11 8.01
N ASP A 136 -16.05 -10.61 8.63
CA ASP A 136 -17.35 -10.82 7.97
C ASP A 136 -17.97 -9.49 7.49
N TYR A 137 -17.82 -8.43 8.28
CA TYR A 137 -18.24 -7.10 7.86
C TYR A 137 -17.47 -6.62 6.61
N LEU A 138 -16.15 -6.74 6.61
CA LEU A 138 -15.31 -6.34 5.48
C LEU A 138 -15.66 -7.13 4.21
N ILE A 139 -15.87 -8.45 4.34
CA ILE A 139 -16.28 -9.31 3.22
C ILE A 139 -17.66 -8.90 2.69
N SER A 140 -18.62 -8.61 3.57
CA SER A 140 -19.98 -8.17 3.19
C SER A 140 -19.96 -6.86 2.39
N ARG A 141 -18.90 -6.06 2.54
CA ARG A 141 -18.68 -4.80 1.80
C ARG A 141 -17.77 -4.95 0.58
N GLY A 142 -17.46 -6.20 0.17
CA GLY A 142 -16.77 -6.52 -1.06
C GLY A 142 -15.25 -6.64 -0.95
N VAL A 143 -14.70 -6.74 0.27
CA VAL A 143 -13.28 -7.08 0.46
C VAL A 143 -13.11 -8.60 0.28
N SER A 144 -12.13 -9.00 -0.53
CA SER A 144 -11.84 -10.41 -0.79
C SER A 144 -11.27 -11.12 0.45
N ALA A 145 -11.78 -12.31 0.77
CA ALA A 145 -11.45 -13.05 1.98
C ALA A 145 -9.96 -13.47 2.05
N ASP A 146 -9.31 -13.70 0.92
CA ASP A 146 -7.88 -14.04 0.81
C ASP A 146 -6.95 -12.90 1.24
N ARG A 147 -7.47 -11.68 1.30
CA ARG A 147 -6.76 -10.48 1.77
C ARG A 147 -6.89 -10.25 3.28
N LEU A 148 -7.68 -11.07 3.98
CA LEU A 148 -8.03 -10.93 5.39
C LEU A 148 -7.61 -12.17 6.18
N GLN A 149 -6.78 -11.98 7.18
CA GLN A 149 -6.40 -13.01 8.14
C GLN A 149 -6.91 -12.62 9.52
N THR A 150 -7.44 -13.59 10.27
CA THR A 150 -7.82 -13.40 11.68
C THR A 150 -6.86 -14.13 12.60
N ILE A 151 -6.59 -13.53 13.75
CA ILE A 151 -5.86 -14.15 14.86
C ILE A 151 -6.44 -13.65 16.18
N SER A 152 -6.57 -14.53 17.17
CA SER A 152 -6.93 -14.14 18.51
C SER A 152 -5.73 -14.19 19.44
N TYR A 153 -5.59 -13.18 20.25
CA TYR A 153 -4.66 -13.14 21.38
C TYR A 153 -5.40 -13.17 22.74
N GLY A 154 -6.74 -13.18 22.71
CA GLY A 154 -7.50 -13.12 23.95
C GLY A 154 -7.01 -11.98 24.85
N GLU A 155 -6.67 -12.29 26.09
CA GLU A 155 -6.15 -11.35 27.09
C GLU A 155 -4.62 -11.21 27.10
N GLU A 156 -3.89 -12.04 26.33
CA GLU A 156 -2.43 -12.20 26.43
C GLU A 156 -1.64 -10.97 25.94
N ARG A 157 -2.25 -10.10 25.14
CA ARG A 157 -1.60 -8.89 24.61
C ARG A 157 -2.39 -7.63 24.93
N PRO A 158 -2.45 -7.24 26.21
CA PRO A 158 -3.12 -6.02 26.61
C PRO A 158 -2.36 -4.79 26.07
N LYS A 159 -3.09 -3.81 25.54
CA LYS A 159 -2.55 -2.50 25.13
C LYS A 159 -2.59 -1.50 26.28
N TYR A 160 -3.51 -1.72 27.20
CA TYR A 160 -3.76 -0.87 28.36
C TYR A 160 -3.82 -1.71 29.65
N ASP A 161 -3.61 -1.05 30.79
CA ASP A 161 -3.74 -1.68 32.08
C ASP A 161 -5.14 -2.29 32.29
N ASN A 162 -5.19 -3.47 32.89
CA ASN A 162 -6.43 -4.21 33.17
C ASN A 162 -6.97 -4.02 34.60
N SER A 163 -6.38 -3.13 35.41
CA SER A 163 -6.77 -2.94 36.82
C SER A 163 -8.11 -2.19 36.96
N ARG A 164 -8.46 -1.31 35.99
CA ARG A 164 -9.64 -0.47 36.04
C ARG A 164 -10.54 -0.70 34.84
N GLU A 165 -11.84 -0.47 35.01
CA GLU A 165 -12.80 -0.61 33.90
C GLU A 165 -12.54 0.41 32.77
N GLU A 166 -12.12 1.63 33.10
CA GLU A 166 -11.80 2.69 32.13
C GLU A 166 -10.71 2.28 31.13
N THR A 167 -9.78 1.43 31.57
CA THR A 167 -8.69 0.91 30.74
C THR A 167 -8.99 -0.47 30.18
N ARG A 168 -9.69 -1.36 30.95
CA ARG A 168 -10.13 -2.65 30.43
C ARG A 168 -10.99 -2.55 29.19
N ARG A 169 -11.92 -1.58 29.15
CA ARG A 169 -12.77 -1.36 27.98
C ARG A 169 -11.97 -1.11 26.69
N LEU A 170 -10.78 -0.54 26.81
CA LEU A 170 -9.89 -0.27 25.67
C LEU A 170 -9.15 -1.55 25.18
N ASN A 171 -9.04 -2.57 26.03
CA ASN A 171 -8.50 -3.87 25.64
C ASN A 171 -9.53 -4.74 24.91
N ARG A 172 -10.85 -4.46 25.05
CA ARG A 172 -11.91 -5.14 24.31
C ARG A 172 -11.97 -4.61 22.88
N ARG A 173 -11.06 -5.09 22.03
CA ARG A 173 -10.84 -4.53 20.68
C ARG A 173 -10.55 -5.58 19.62
N ALA A 174 -10.70 -5.20 18.38
CA ALA A 174 -10.05 -5.83 17.25
C ALA A 174 -9.13 -4.79 16.59
N ALA A 175 -7.86 -5.13 16.43
CA ALA A 175 -6.87 -4.28 15.77
C ALA A 175 -6.72 -4.68 14.30
N LEU A 176 -6.64 -3.70 13.42
CA LEU A 176 -6.44 -3.86 11.97
C LEU A 176 -4.95 -3.63 11.64
N VAL A 177 -4.19 -4.72 11.53
CA VAL A 177 -2.75 -4.68 11.26
C VAL A 177 -2.50 -4.83 9.77
N VAL A 178 -1.85 -3.82 9.21
CA VAL A 178 -1.52 -3.76 7.77
C VAL A 178 -0.36 -4.69 7.44
N ARG A 179 -0.51 -5.46 6.37
CA ARG A 179 0.56 -6.21 5.72
C ARG A 179 0.69 -5.73 4.28
N LEU A 180 1.85 -5.20 3.94
CA LEU A 180 2.24 -4.92 2.56
C LEU A 180 3.08 -6.11 2.07
N GLN A 181 2.73 -6.64 0.93
CA GLN A 181 3.58 -7.61 0.20
C GLN A 181 4.45 -6.88 -0.80
#